data_989c09c9f6d4f06145428cd0de4cfae5
#
_entry.id   989c09c9f6d4f06145428cd0de4cfae5
#
_cell.length_a   1.000
_cell.length_b   1.000
_cell.length_c   1.000
_cell.angle_alpha   90.00
_cell.angle_beta   90.00
_cell.angle_gamma   90.00
#
_symmetry.space_group_name_H-M   'P 1'
#
loop_
_entity.id
_entity.type
_entity.pdbx_description
1 polymer ?
#
loop_
_entity_poly.entity_id
_entity_poly.type
_entity_poly.pdbx_seq_one_letter_code
_entity_poly.pdbx_strand_id
1 'polypeptide(L)'
;DADNAATFLLTNIMPQAPQLNQGIWAELEDYARALVADGNELYILAGGYGSGGTGSLGGTTTTLANGSITVPARYWKVMLVLPNDDAPDIPRITSDTRVIAVDIPNTQAASALPWGQYRTSVDAIEASTGLNFFDRIPTTVQNDLEGGVDSGPTQ
;
A
#
# COMPACT_ATOMS: atom_id res chain seq x y z
N ASP A 1 3.81 -13.92 -19.03
CA ASP A 1 2.51 -14.54 -18.81
C ASP A 1 1.39 -13.49 -18.80
N ALA A 2 0.13 -13.90 -18.73
CA ALA A 2 -1.03 -13.01 -18.81
C ALA A 2 -1.09 -12.06 -17.60
N ASP A 3 -0.70 -12.51 -16.43
CA ASP A 3 -0.72 -11.72 -15.20
C ASP A 3 0.30 -10.58 -15.26
N ASN A 4 1.51 -10.88 -15.75
CA ASN A 4 2.51 -9.84 -15.99
C ASN A 4 2.04 -8.83 -17.04
N ALA A 5 1.37 -9.26 -18.12
CA ALA A 5 0.82 -8.37 -19.13
C ALA A 5 -0.27 -7.43 -18.55
N ALA A 6 -1.08 -7.89 -17.59
CA ALA A 6 -2.10 -7.09 -16.94
C ALA A 6 -1.51 -5.91 -16.13
N THR A 7 -0.29 -6.02 -15.62
CA THR A 7 0.36 -4.92 -14.88
C THR A 7 0.72 -3.72 -15.77
N PHE A 8 0.78 -3.90 -17.09
CA PHE A 8 1.06 -2.83 -18.07
C PHE A 8 -0.20 -2.19 -18.65
N LEU A 9 -1.39 -2.62 -18.23
CA LEU A 9 -2.62 -1.95 -18.65
C LEU A 9 -2.70 -0.56 -18.01
N LEU A 10 -3.03 0.46 -18.81
CA LEU A 10 -3.16 1.85 -18.33
C LEU A 10 -4.18 2.01 -17.20
N THR A 11 -5.16 1.13 -17.12
CA THR A 11 -6.14 1.09 -16.02
C THR A 11 -5.51 0.71 -14.68
N ASN A 12 -4.33 0.08 -14.69
CA ASN A 12 -3.60 -0.35 -13.50
C ASN A 12 -2.37 0.53 -13.22
N ILE A 13 -2.21 1.63 -13.97
CA ILE A 13 -1.08 2.55 -13.84
C ILE A 13 -1.57 3.89 -13.32
N MET A 14 -0.99 4.36 -12.23
CA MET A 14 -1.23 5.67 -11.67
C MET A 14 0.06 6.49 -11.62
N PRO A 15 0.02 7.83 -11.89
CA PRO A 15 1.22 8.67 -11.93
C PRO A 15 1.88 8.81 -10.54
N GLN A 16 3.09 8.34 -10.41
CA GLN A 16 3.91 8.47 -9.20
C GLN A 16 5.12 9.37 -9.41
N ALA A 17 5.52 10.08 -8.37
CA ALA A 17 6.81 10.78 -8.35
C ALA A 17 7.96 9.77 -8.50
N PRO A 18 9.01 10.03 -9.31
CA PRO A 18 10.10 9.09 -9.51
C PRO A 18 10.76 8.60 -8.23
N GLN A 19 11.01 9.47 -7.24
CA GLN A 19 11.60 9.08 -5.96
C GLN A 19 10.64 8.26 -5.09
N LEU A 20 9.33 8.46 -5.21
CA LEU A 20 8.38 7.56 -4.59
C LEU A 20 8.45 6.18 -5.25
N ASN A 21 8.27 6.10 -6.56
CA ASN A 21 8.12 4.84 -7.31
C ASN A 21 9.41 3.99 -7.30
N GLN A 22 10.54 4.61 -7.61
CA GLN A 22 11.84 3.91 -7.78
C GLN A 22 12.65 3.83 -6.49
N GLY A 23 12.27 4.60 -5.46
CA GLY A 23 12.90 4.58 -4.15
C GLY A 23 12.03 3.82 -3.14
N ILE A 24 11.36 4.56 -2.27
CA ILE A 24 10.67 4.03 -1.09
C ILE A 24 9.59 2.98 -1.40
N TRP A 25 8.88 3.11 -2.54
CA TRP A 25 7.87 2.12 -2.94
C TRP A 25 8.52 0.81 -3.36
N ALA A 26 9.64 0.88 -4.09
CA ALA A 26 10.42 -0.30 -4.46
C ALA A 26 11.02 -1.00 -3.22
N GLU A 27 11.52 -0.23 -2.24
CA GLU A 27 12.00 -0.80 -0.96
C GLU A 27 10.89 -1.56 -0.21
N LEU A 28 9.68 -1.02 -0.18
CA LEU A 28 8.52 -1.69 0.43
C LEU A 28 8.12 -2.96 -0.35
N GLU A 29 8.25 -2.96 -1.67
CA GLU A 29 8.03 -4.15 -2.50
C GLU A 29 9.12 -5.20 -2.30
N ASP A 30 10.37 -4.80 -2.14
CA ASP A 30 11.48 -5.71 -1.80
C ASP A 30 11.24 -6.35 -0.43
N TYR A 31 10.78 -5.57 0.55
CA TYR A 31 10.42 -6.09 1.86
C TYR A 31 9.25 -7.10 1.78
N ALA A 32 8.22 -6.81 0.97
CA ALA A 32 7.13 -7.76 0.74
C ALA A 32 7.63 -9.09 0.11
N ARG A 33 8.56 -9.01 -0.85
CA ARG A 33 9.22 -10.20 -1.43
C ARG A 33 10.02 -10.99 -0.39
N ALA A 34 10.71 -10.29 0.52
CA ALA A 34 11.45 -10.94 1.61
C ALA A 34 10.50 -11.70 2.56
N LEU A 35 9.36 -11.10 2.93
CA LEU A 35 8.35 -11.79 3.75
C LEU A 35 7.84 -13.08 3.08
N VAL A 36 7.63 -13.06 1.76
CA VAL A 36 7.23 -14.27 1.01
C VAL A 36 8.37 -15.31 1.00
N ALA A 37 9.61 -14.88 0.82
CA ALA A 37 10.76 -15.77 0.86
C ALA A 37 10.96 -16.43 2.25
N ASP A 38 10.54 -15.74 3.31
CA ASP A 38 10.55 -16.23 4.70
C ASP A 38 9.36 -17.17 5.02
N GLY A 39 8.58 -17.56 4.02
CA GLY A 39 7.50 -18.55 4.18
C GLY A 39 6.16 -17.94 4.55
N ASN A 40 5.93 -16.69 4.21
CA ASN A 40 4.61 -16.06 4.36
C ASN A 40 3.88 -15.97 3.01
N GLU A 41 2.58 -15.80 3.08
CA GLU A 41 1.73 -15.33 1.99
C GLU A 41 1.22 -13.94 2.32
N LEU A 42 1.00 -13.11 1.30
CA LEU A 42 0.61 -11.71 1.47
C LEU A 42 -0.65 -11.40 0.68
N TYR A 43 -1.61 -10.78 1.35
CA TYR A 43 -2.72 -10.08 0.70
C TYR A 43 -2.36 -8.60 0.61
N ILE A 44 -2.17 -8.10 -0.61
CA ILE A 44 -1.71 -6.73 -0.85
C ILE A 44 -2.79 -5.94 -1.58
N LEU A 45 -3.22 -4.84 -0.95
CA LEU A 45 -4.06 -3.83 -1.57
C LEU A 45 -3.27 -2.53 -1.65
N ALA A 46 -3.40 -1.82 -2.75
CA ALA A 46 -2.72 -0.54 -2.93
C ALA A 46 -3.56 0.41 -3.79
N GLY A 47 -3.39 1.69 -3.56
CA GLY A 47 -4.10 2.71 -4.33
C GLY A 47 -3.54 4.11 -4.08
N GLY A 48 -4.14 5.08 -4.77
CA GLY A 48 -3.83 6.49 -4.58
C GLY A 48 -5.08 7.29 -4.25
N TYR A 49 -4.92 8.41 -3.57
CA TYR A 49 -6.03 9.32 -3.28
C TYR A 49 -5.59 10.79 -3.27
N GLY A 50 -6.57 11.68 -3.21
CA GLY A 50 -6.35 13.11 -3.31
C GLY A 50 -5.90 13.54 -4.72
N SER A 51 -5.47 14.77 -4.85
CA SER A 51 -4.99 15.34 -6.13
C SER A 51 -3.78 16.23 -5.89
N GLY A 52 -2.71 16.01 -6.65
CA GLY A 52 -1.50 16.82 -6.63
C GLY A 52 -0.25 16.10 -6.15
N GLY A 53 0.59 15.65 -7.06
CA GLY A 53 1.93 15.10 -6.79
C GLY A 53 3.04 16.03 -7.26
N THR A 54 4.27 15.79 -6.84
CA THR A 54 5.44 16.56 -7.25
C THR A 54 6.42 15.69 -8.05
N GLY A 55 6.47 15.91 -9.36
CA GLY A 55 7.40 15.23 -10.25
C GLY A 55 8.82 15.78 -10.20
N SER A 56 9.73 15.23 -11.03
CA SER A 56 11.15 15.60 -11.10
C SER A 56 11.41 17.05 -11.55
N LEU A 57 10.45 17.66 -12.25
CA LEU A 57 10.55 19.05 -12.70
C LEU A 57 10.13 20.06 -11.63
N GLY A 58 9.73 19.58 -10.44
CA GLY A 58 9.21 20.42 -9.36
C GLY A 58 7.77 20.88 -9.61
N GLY A 59 7.25 21.66 -8.65
CA GLY A 59 5.86 22.12 -8.67
C GLY A 59 4.85 20.99 -8.41
N THR A 60 3.60 21.38 -8.20
CA THR A 60 2.49 20.44 -7.99
C THR A 60 1.77 20.17 -9.30
N THR A 61 1.65 18.91 -9.68
CA THR A 61 0.89 18.45 -10.84
C THR A 61 -0.37 17.74 -10.37
N THR A 62 -1.53 18.25 -10.73
CA THR A 62 -2.83 17.68 -10.32
C THR A 62 -3.41 16.73 -11.36
N THR A 63 -3.11 16.96 -12.63
CA THR A 63 -3.62 16.15 -13.75
C THR A 63 -2.57 16.03 -14.85
N LEU A 64 -2.67 14.96 -15.65
CA LEU A 64 -1.93 14.73 -16.89
C LEU A 64 -2.91 14.56 -18.07
N ALA A 65 -2.37 14.47 -19.30
CA ALA A 65 -3.12 14.24 -20.53
C ALA A 65 -4.33 15.20 -20.67
N ASN A 66 -4.09 16.52 -20.57
CA ASN A 66 -5.12 17.57 -20.67
C ASN A 66 -6.28 17.39 -19.68
N GLY A 67 -6.00 16.93 -18.46
CA GLY A 67 -7.00 16.74 -17.40
C GLY A 67 -7.63 15.35 -17.35
N SER A 68 -7.28 14.45 -18.26
CA SER A 68 -7.87 13.11 -18.34
C SER A 68 -7.37 12.14 -17.26
N ILE A 69 -6.20 12.39 -16.66
CA ILE A 69 -5.59 11.52 -15.65
C ILE A 69 -5.32 12.35 -14.40
N THR A 70 -5.97 12.01 -13.30
CA THR A 70 -5.65 12.62 -11.99
C THR A 70 -4.33 12.10 -11.48
N VAL A 71 -3.48 13.02 -10.97
CA VAL A 71 -2.25 12.65 -10.25
C VAL A 71 -2.60 12.60 -8.76
N PRO A 72 -2.54 11.43 -8.11
CA PRO A 72 -2.84 11.33 -6.68
C PRO A 72 -1.86 12.15 -5.84
N ALA A 73 -2.35 12.69 -4.73
CA ALA A 73 -1.51 13.38 -3.75
C ALA A 73 -0.73 12.40 -2.86
N ARG A 74 -1.29 11.22 -2.62
CA ARG A 74 -0.74 10.20 -1.74
C ARG A 74 -0.99 8.81 -2.30
N TYR A 75 -0.15 7.86 -1.88
CA TYR A 75 -0.28 6.43 -2.17
C TYR A 75 -0.29 5.64 -0.87
N TRP A 76 -1.21 4.71 -0.80
CA TRP A 76 -1.33 3.78 0.33
C TRP A 76 -1.12 2.33 -0.11
N LYS A 77 -0.66 1.52 0.82
CA LYS A 77 -0.58 0.07 0.67
C LYS A 77 -0.96 -0.57 2.00
N VAL A 78 -1.80 -1.59 1.94
CA VAL A 78 -2.17 -2.45 3.07
C VAL A 78 -1.73 -3.86 2.74
N MET A 79 -0.95 -4.48 3.62
CA MET A 79 -0.44 -5.84 3.48
C MET A 79 -0.85 -6.65 4.71
N LEU A 80 -1.69 -7.66 4.52
CA LEU A 80 -2.00 -8.66 5.53
C LEU A 80 -1.03 -9.82 5.34
N VAL A 81 -0.33 -10.23 6.42
CA VAL A 81 0.72 -11.24 6.39
C VAL A 81 0.24 -12.49 7.11
N LEU A 82 0.21 -13.62 6.40
CA LEU A 82 -0.12 -14.92 6.96
C LEU A 82 1.07 -15.88 6.77
N PRO A 83 1.35 -16.79 7.70
CA PRO A 83 2.23 -17.92 7.42
C PRO A 83 1.68 -18.70 6.22
N ASN A 84 2.54 -19.13 5.29
CA ASN A 84 2.10 -19.93 4.15
C ASN A 84 1.59 -21.30 4.61
N ASP A 85 0.36 -21.66 4.21
CA ASP A 85 -0.31 -22.90 4.59
C ASP A 85 -1.34 -23.28 3.50
N ASP A 86 -1.65 -24.58 3.37
CA ASP A 86 -2.68 -25.07 2.44
C ASP A 86 -4.12 -24.94 3.00
N ALA A 87 -4.28 -24.50 4.25
CA ALA A 87 -5.60 -24.29 4.86
C ALA A 87 -6.26 -23.00 4.35
N PRO A 88 -7.59 -22.90 4.36
CA PRO A 88 -8.30 -21.67 3.98
C PRO A 88 -7.86 -20.47 4.82
N ASP A 89 -7.60 -19.33 4.18
CA ASP A 89 -6.96 -18.16 4.79
C ASP A 89 -7.86 -17.40 5.77
N ILE A 90 -9.13 -17.17 5.40
CA ILE A 90 -10.06 -16.37 6.21
C ILE A 90 -10.18 -16.87 7.66
N PRO A 91 -10.33 -18.19 7.93
CA PRO A 91 -10.36 -18.70 9.30
C PRO A 91 -9.02 -18.55 10.08
N ARG A 92 -7.92 -18.31 9.39
CA ARG A 92 -6.58 -18.16 9.99
C ARG A 92 -6.30 -16.72 10.40
N ILE A 93 -7.10 -15.76 9.92
CA ILE A 93 -6.97 -14.35 10.29
C ILE A 93 -7.50 -14.15 11.71
N THR A 94 -6.65 -13.68 12.60
CA THR A 94 -6.94 -13.40 14.01
C THR A 94 -6.54 -11.98 14.37
N SER A 95 -6.87 -11.51 15.56
CA SER A 95 -6.44 -10.20 16.06
C SER A 95 -4.90 -10.06 16.17
N ASP A 96 -4.17 -11.18 16.19
CA ASP A 96 -2.71 -11.18 16.21
C ASP A 96 -2.09 -11.22 14.80
N THR A 97 -2.89 -11.28 13.75
CA THR A 97 -2.41 -11.28 12.37
C THR A 97 -1.73 -9.95 12.06
N ARG A 98 -0.50 -10.01 11.54
CA ARG A 98 0.24 -8.79 11.20
C ARG A 98 -0.38 -8.09 9.99
N VAL A 99 -0.70 -6.82 10.16
CA VAL A 99 -1.15 -5.93 9.07
C VAL A 99 -0.21 -4.74 8.99
N ILE A 100 0.40 -4.54 7.83
CA ILE A 100 1.28 -3.41 7.55
C ILE A 100 0.51 -2.45 6.65
N ALA A 101 0.22 -1.26 7.17
CA ALA A 101 -0.41 -0.18 6.41
C ALA A 101 0.55 1.00 6.30
N VAL A 102 0.71 1.56 5.11
CA VAL A 102 1.51 2.75 4.86
C VAL A 102 0.71 3.77 4.04
N ASP A 103 0.98 5.04 4.29
CA ASP A 103 0.43 6.16 3.53
C ASP A 103 1.53 7.17 3.22
N ILE A 104 1.93 7.24 1.96
CA ILE A 104 3.15 7.92 1.50
C ILE A 104 2.79 9.09 0.59
N PRO A 105 3.33 10.31 0.81
CA PRO A 105 3.08 11.45 -0.07
C PRO A 105 3.69 11.22 -1.45
N ASN A 106 2.96 11.61 -2.50
CA ASN A 106 3.41 11.51 -3.88
C ASN A 106 4.38 12.65 -4.24
N THR A 107 5.56 12.65 -3.65
CA THR A 107 6.57 13.69 -3.81
C THR A 107 7.97 13.14 -3.99
N GLN A 108 8.88 13.97 -4.50
CA GLN A 108 10.31 13.63 -4.60
C GLN A 108 10.96 13.47 -3.21
N ALA A 109 10.44 14.11 -2.19
CA ALA A 109 10.97 14.02 -0.82
C ALA A 109 10.52 12.73 -0.09
N ALA A 110 9.64 11.92 -0.68
CA ALA A 110 9.12 10.72 -0.02
C ALA A 110 10.24 9.74 0.39
N SER A 111 11.29 9.60 -0.42
CA SER A 111 12.43 8.73 -0.13
C SER A 111 13.45 9.30 0.87
N ALA A 112 13.21 10.48 1.44
CA ALA A 112 14.09 11.04 2.47
C ALA A 112 13.98 10.30 3.82
N LEU A 113 12.90 9.54 4.03
CA LEU A 113 12.66 8.73 5.21
C LEU A 113 12.45 7.27 4.78
N PRO A 114 12.85 6.29 5.60
CA PRO A 114 12.56 4.88 5.33
C PRO A 114 11.04 4.63 5.36
N TRP A 115 10.57 3.65 4.60
CA TRP A 115 9.13 3.37 4.45
C TRP A 115 8.41 3.15 5.79
N GLY A 116 9.08 2.57 6.77
CA GLY A 116 8.53 2.33 8.10
C GLY A 116 8.09 3.60 8.86
N GLN A 117 8.57 4.78 8.47
CA GLN A 117 8.14 6.07 9.02
C GLN A 117 6.78 6.53 8.47
N TYR A 118 6.29 5.90 7.41
CA TYR A 118 4.99 6.17 6.80
C TYR A 118 3.92 5.17 7.22
N ARG A 119 4.22 4.32 8.23
CA ARG A 119 3.22 3.40 8.78
C ARG A 119 2.07 4.16 9.41
N THR A 120 0.88 3.63 9.21
CA THR A 120 -0.38 4.16 9.72
C THR A 120 -1.32 3.00 10.07
N SER A 121 -2.51 3.28 10.58
CA SER A 121 -3.56 2.28 10.73
C SER A 121 -4.36 2.12 9.43
N VAL A 122 -5.04 0.98 9.28
CA VAL A 122 -5.98 0.76 8.18
C VAL A 122 -7.14 1.74 8.30
N ASP A 123 -7.68 1.98 9.51
CA ASP A 123 -8.72 2.98 9.79
C ASP A 123 -8.39 4.39 9.23
N ALA A 124 -7.13 4.81 9.33
CA ALA A 124 -6.70 6.10 8.81
C ALA A 124 -6.74 6.16 7.27
N ILE A 125 -6.42 5.04 6.61
CA ILE A 125 -6.54 4.91 5.15
C ILE A 125 -8.02 4.89 4.75
N GLU A 126 -8.86 4.16 5.45
CA GLU A 126 -10.31 4.12 5.22
C GLU A 126 -10.95 5.49 5.35
N ALA A 127 -10.63 6.21 6.43
CA ALA A 127 -11.10 7.58 6.65
C ALA A 127 -10.70 8.54 5.51
N SER A 128 -9.52 8.31 4.90
CA SER A 128 -9.00 9.16 3.83
C SER A 128 -9.54 8.80 2.44
N THR A 129 -9.93 7.54 2.24
CA THR A 129 -10.29 6.99 0.93
C THR A 129 -11.79 6.69 0.78
N GLY A 130 -12.50 6.51 1.89
CA GLY A 130 -13.89 6.04 1.91
C GLY A 130 -14.04 4.55 1.59
N LEU A 131 -12.93 3.79 1.57
CA LEU A 131 -12.94 2.35 1.41
C LEU A 131 -13.29 1.67 2.74
N ASN A 132 -13.65 0.39 2.69
CA ASN A 132 -13.82 -0.48 3.85
C ASN A 132 -13.07 -1.78 3.55
N PHE A 133 -12.04 -2.06 4.36
CA PHE A 133 -11.24 -3.27 4.21
C PHE A 133 -11.77 -4.37 5.15
N PHE A 134 -11.30 -5.58 4.94
CA PHE A 134 -11.53 -6.73 5.82
C PHE A 134 -13.01 -7.01 6.20
N ASP A 135 -13.98 -6.55 5.42
CA ASP A 135 -15.42 -6.64 5.67
C ASP A 135 -15.96 -8.09 5.76
N ARG A 136 -15.14 -9.09 5.39
CA ARG A 136 -15.48 -10.51 5.41
C ARG A 136 -14.97 -11.28 6.62
N ILE A 137 -14.24 -10.63 7.51
CA ILE A 137 -13.78 -11.23 8.77
C ILE A 137 -14.66 -10.75 9.93
N PRO A 138 -14.68 -11.48 11.07
CA PRO A 138 -15.47 -11.06 12.22
C PRO A 138 -15.14 -9.65 12.67
N THR A 139 -16.15 -8.83 12.94
CA THR A 139 -15.99 -7.39 13.26
C THR A 139 -15.03 -7.12 14.43
N THR A 140 -14.96 -8.01 15.42
CA THR A 140 -14.02 -7.87 16.54
C THR A 140 -12.57 -7.99 16.06
N VAL A 141 -12.28 -8.96 15.19
CA VAL A 141 -10.95 -9.14 14.58
C VAL A 141 -10.64 -7.98 13.63
N GLN A 142 -11.61 -7.57 12.82
CA GLN A 142 -11.50 -6.43 11.91
C GLN A 142 -11.07 -5.18 12.67
N ASN A 143 -11.78 -4.80 13.73
CA ASN A 143 -11.47 -3.61 14.53
C ASN A 143 -10.06 -3.63 15.14
N ASP A 144 -9.62 -4.83 15.61
CA ASP A 144 -8.26 -4.98 16.17
C ASP A 144 -7.17 -4.79 15.09
N LEU A 145 -7.39 -5.33 13.89
CA LEU A 145 -6.44 -5.24 12.77
C LEU A 145 -6.40 -3.84 12.15
N GLU A 146 -7.53 -3.16 12.05
CA GLU A 146 -7.65 -1.86 11.38
C GLU A 146 -7.18 -0.71 12.26
N GLY A 147 -7.41 -0.79 13.58
CA GLY A 147 -7.03 0.28 14.52
C GLY A 147 -5.53 0.32 14.85
N GLY A 148 -4.80 -0.77 14.66
CA GLY A 148 -3.39 -0.88 15.00
C GLY A 148 -2.44 -0.26 13.98
N VAL A 149 -1.29 0.22 14.45
CA VAL A 149 -0.15 0.58 13.58
C VAL A 149 0.96 -0.45 13.73
N ASP A 150 1.40 -1.05 12.63
CA ASP A 150 2.47 -2.05 12.66
C ASP A 150 3.75 -1.50 13.32
N SER A 151 4.28 -2.24 14.28
CA SER A 151 5.55 -1.95 14.96
C SER A 151 6.62 -3.01 14.70
N GLY A 152 6.34 -3.97 13.83
CA GLY A 152 7.25 -5.06 13.50
C GLY A 152 8.47 -4.60 12.70
N PRO A 153 9.36 -5.54 12.34
CA PRO A 153 10.56 -5.28 11.54
C PRO A 153 10.23 -4.61 10.21
N THR A 154 11.18 -3.84 9.70
CA THR A 154 11.11 -3.16 8.38
C THR A 154 12.23 -3.59 7.44
N GLN A 155 13.05 -4.53 7.87
CA GLN A 155 14.18 -5.13 7.15
C GLN A 155 14.24 -6.63 7.44
#